data_44d9b9d31a12b05f7c59a9d4a0737510
#
_entry.id   44d9b9d31a12b05f7c59a9d4a0737510
#
_cell.length_a   1.000
_cell.length_b   1.000
_cell.length_c   1.000
_cell.angle_alpha   90.00
_cell.angle_beta   90.00
_cell.angle_gamma   90.00
#
_symmetry.space_group_name_H-M   'P 1'
#
loop_
_entity.id
_entity.type
_entity.pdbx_description
1 polymer ?
#
loop_
_entity_poly.entity_id
_entity_poly.type
_entity_poly.pdbx_seq_one_letter_code
_entity_poly.pdbx_strand_id
1 'polypeptide(L)'
;SVAQCTGNRFSCCLCRLCDGSIKFNGGADISAADPDSYAVYADNGGKIEGITADSRFTVLGKMLADNSGSIELSMAANSLFAGKSETENSGIIDLDMTDSMWRMTGSSSLTNFTNNKSVVDMTKDGGAFSSLTTENLSGNGGYFVLDIDGMTNVNNSDRIYVTDTFDGTHAIALNEITGLYTGTEAENTVLASVKNNNGIFTAVDGEGTLYYQRYELDKKDNTYDSNYTTDWYLKAVTTVDPEEKPTPV
;
A
#
# COMPACT_ATOMS: atom_id res chain seq x y z
N SER A 1 -0.24 12.71 -29.45
CA SER A 1 0.66 13.86 -29.13
C SER A 1 1.40 13.57 -27.83
N VAL A 2 2.70 13.77 -27.83
CA VAL A 2 3.54 13.60 -26.64
C VAL A 2 3.64 14.95 -25.95
N ALA A 3 3.14 15.06 -24.72
CA ALA A 3 3.40 16.20 -23.87
C ALA A 3 4.64 15.88 -23.01
N GLN A 4 5.70 16.65 -23.13
CA GLN A 4 6.85 16.59 -22.23
C GLN A 4 6.68 17.62 -21.14
N CYS A 5 6.61 17.16 -19.92
CA CYS A 5 6.61 18.02 -18.74
C CYS A 5 8.04 18.17 -18.20
N THR A 6 8.65 19.34 -18.38
CA THR A 6 9.95 19.67 -17.83
C THR A 6 9.80 20.81 -16.84
N GLY A 7 9.96 20.54 -15.53
CA GLY A 7 9.90 21.58 -14.51
C GLY A 7 9.38 21.07 -13.16
N ASN A 8 9.79 21.72 -12.09
CA ASN A 8 9.64 21.26 -10.71
C ASN A 8 8.30 21.56 -10.02
N ARG A 9 7.28 22.08 -10.69
CA ARG A 9 5.95 22.28 -10.09
C ARG A 9 4.86 22.31 -11.17
N PHE A 10 3.94 21.37 -11.09
CA PHE A 10 2.68 21.39 -11.83
C PHE A 10 1.52 21.46 -10.84
N SER A 11 0.85 22.59 -10.80
CA SER A 11 -0.43 22.75 -10.13
C SER A 11 -1.52 22.43 -11.13
N CYS A 12 -2.28 21.39 -10.85
CA CYS A 12 -3.42 20.94 -11.65
C CYS A 12 -3.07 20.32 -13.00
N CYS A 13 -2.78 19.04 -13.02
CA CYS A 13 -2.82 18.27 -14.27
C CYS A 13 -3.85 17.16 -14.14
N LEU A 14 -5.07 17.43 -14.55
CA LEU A 14 -5.93 16.41 -15.07
C LEU A 14 -5.30 15.98 -16.41
N CYS A 15 -4.35 15.05 -16.33
CA CYS A 15 -3.79 14.43 -17.52
C CYS A 15 -4.81 13.44 -18.06
N ARG A 16 -5.92 13.94 -18.59
CA ARG A 16 -6.86 13.13 -19.34
C ARG A 16 -6.33 12.99 -20.74
N LEU A 17 -5.69 11.89 -21.04
CA LEU A 17 -5.17 11.56 -22.35
C LEU A 17 -5.96 10.42 -22.93
N CYS A 18 -6.73 10.74 -23.95
CA CYS A 18 -7.17 9.76 -24.92
C CYS A 18 -6.06 9.61 -25.96
N ASP A 19 -5.49 8.43 -26.09
CA ASP A 19 -4.56 8.06 -27.17
C ASP A 19 -3.30 8.94 -27.28
N GLY A 20 -2.62 9.17 -26.12
CA GLY A 20 -1.40 9.97 -26.05
C GLY A 20 -0.46 9.51 -24.94
N SER A 21 0.71 10.15 -24.82
CA SER A 21 1.63 9.88 -23.71
C SER A 21 2.13 11.13 -23.01
N ILE A 22 2.32 11.02 -21.70
CA ILE A 22 3.05 11.99 -20.88
C ILE A 22 4.26 11.28 -20.31
N LYS A 23 5.40 11.91 -20.42
CA LYS A 23 6.63 11.40 -19.83
C LYS A 23 7.27 12.45 -18.93
N PHE A 24 7.48 12.05 -17.68
CA PHE A 24 8.28 12.81 -16.72
C PHE A 24 9.75 12.39 -16.87
N ASN A 25 10.62 13.33 -17.26
CA ASN A 25 12.06 13.11 -17.38
C ASN A 25 12.81 13.47 -16.08
N GLY A 26 12.16 13.36 -14.96
CA GLY A 26 12.63 13.69 -13.62
C GLY A 26 11.47 13.63 -12.65
N GLY A 27 11.69 14.05 -11.40
CA GLY A 27 10.63 14.13 -10.40
C GLY A 27 9.59 15.21 -10.73
N ALA A 28 8.41 15.09 -10.11
CA ALA A 28 7.34 16.04 -10.25
C ALA A 28 6.52 16.19 -8.97
N ASP A 29 6.00 17.38 -8.72
CA ASP A 29 4.96 17.62 -7.74
C ASP A 29 3.61 17.75 -8.50
N ILE A 30 2.73 16.79 -8.29
CA ILE A 30 1.44 16.67 -8.98
C ILE A 30 0.34 16.71 -7.91
N SER A 31 -0.60 17.63 -8.03
CA SER A 31 -1.69 17.75 -7.06
C SER A 31 -3.03 17.99 -7.73
N ALA A 32 -4.05 17.30 -7.25
CA ALA A 32 -5.43 17.64 -7.54
C ALA A 32 -5.87 18.85 -6.68
N ALA A 33 -6.88 19.56 -7.15
CA ALA A 33 -7.44 20.69 -6.37
C ALA A 33 -8.19 20.22 -5.11
N ASP A 34 -8.67 18.98 -5.13
CA ASP A 34 -9.42 18.30 -4.07
C ASP A 34 -8.79 16.92 -3.87
N PRO A 35 -8.59 16.44 -2.62
CA PRO A 35 -8.05 15.12 -2.33
C PRO A 35 -8.82 13.96 -2.99
N ASP A 36 -10.12 14.15 -3.23
CA ASP A 36 -10.98 13.18 -3.89
C ASP A 36 -10.97 13.26 -5.42
N SER A 37 -10.27 14.23 -5.98
CA SER A 37 -10.09 14.39 -7.42
C SER A 37 -8.85 13.65 -7.92
N TYR A 38 -8.79 13.37 -9.21
CA TYR A 38 -7.65 12.70 -9.83
C TYR A 38 -6.47 13.65 -10.00
N ALA A 39 -5.32 13.28 -9.44
CA ALA A 39 -4.04 13.93 -9.71
C ALA A 39 -3.40 13.35 -10.98
N VAL A 40 -3.54 12.04 -11.20
CA VAL A 40 -2.99 11.32 -12.36
C VAL A 40 -4.10 10.46 -12.95
N TYR A 41 -4.39 10.63 -14.23
CA TYR A 41 -5.45 9.87 -14.93
C TYR A 41 -5.03 9.50 -16.34
N ALA A 42 -4.96 8.19 -16.60
CA ALA A 42 -4.74 7.62 -17.93
C ALA A 42 -6.01 6.90 -18.40
N ASP A 43 -6.50 7.22 -19.59
CA ASP A 43 -7.76 6.72 -20.15
C ASP A 43 -7.58 6.39 -21.63
N ASN A 44 -8.37 5.44 -22.15
CA ASN A 44 -8.43 5.10 -23.58
C ASN A 44 -7.06 4.85 -24.21
N GLY A 45 -6.24 4.01 -23.60
CA GLY A 45 -4.90 3.69 -24.09
C GLY A 45 -3.85 4.78 -23.87
N GLY A 46 -4.19 5.86 -23.18
CA GLY A 46 -3.24 6.89 -22.78
C GLY A 46 -2.15 6.35 -21.86
N LYS A 47 -0.92 6.85 -21.98
CA LYS A 47 0.22 6.39 -21.18
C LYS A 47 0.87 7.53 -20.40
N ILE A 48 1.09 7.30 -19.09
CA ILE A 48 1.79 8.23 -18.19
C ILE A 48 3.00 7.50 -17.62
N GLU A 49 4.20 8.02 -17.86
CA GLU A 49 5.46 7.41 -17.45
C GLU A 49 6.31 8.39 -16.62
N GLY A 50 6.85 7.90 -15.51
CA GLY A 50 7.84 8.57 -14.68
C GLY A 50 8.81 7.55 -14.11
N ILE A 51 9.60 6.91 -14.99
CA ILE A 51 10.48 5.77 -14.67
C ILE A 51 11.96 6.11 -14.59
N THR A 52 12.29 7.40 -14.54
CA THR A 52 13.69 7.83 -14.39
C THR A 52 14.16 7.52 -12.96
N ALA A 53 15.24 6.77 -12.84
CA ALA A 53 15.86 6.48 -11.56
C ALA A 53 16.13 7.77 -10.75
N ASP A 54 16.06 7.69 -9.44
CA ASP A 54 16.26 8.80 -8.50
C ASP A 54 15.25 9.96 -8.62
N SER A 55 14.14 9.76 -9.32
CA SER A 55 13.10 10.78 -9.46
C SER A 55 12.21 10.84 -8.22
N ARG A 56 12.20 12.00 -7.56
CA ARG A 56 11.30 12.27 -6.46
C ARG A 56 9.94 12.76 -6.98
N PHE A 57 8.88 12.08 -6.58
CA PHE A 57 7.50 12.48 -6.87
C PHE A 57 6.76 12.88 -5.60
N THR A 58 5.93 13.93 -5.70
CA THR A 58 4.86 14.21 -4.76
C THR A 58 3.54 14.12 -5.52
N VAL A 59 2.69 13.15 -5.17
CA VAL A 59 1.37 12.99 -5.79
C VAL A 59 0.31 13.16 -4.72
N LEU A 60 -0.52 14.20 -4.84
CA LEU A 60 -1.61 14.52 -3.91
C LEU A 60 -2.95 14.44 -4.64
N GLY A 61 -3.73 13.42 -4.34
CA GLY A 61 -5.00 13.07 -4.99
C GLY A 61 -4.99 11.67 -5.57
N LYS A 62 -6.05 11.29 -6.27
CA LYS A 62 -6.22 9.94 -6.79
C LYS A 62 -5.39 9.67 -8.04
N MET A 63 -4.98 8.41 -8.22
CA MET A 63 -4.51 7.88 -9.51
C MET A 63 -5.57 6.95 -10.09
N LEU A 64 -5.88 7.09 -11.39
CA LEU A 64 -6.78 6.19 -12.11
C LEU A 64 -6.17 5.81 -13.45
N ALA A 65 -6.12 4.51 -13.72
CA ALA A 65 -5.95 3.96 -15.07
C ALA A 65 -7.23 3.27 -15.48
N ASP A 66 -7.82 3.71 -16.60
CA ASP A 66 -9.10 3.23 -17.11
C ASP A 66 -9.01 2.95 -18.62
N ASN A 67 -9.89 2.06 -19.13
CA ASN A 67 -10.03 1.76 -20.55
C ASN A 67 -8.68 1.53 -21.25
N SER A 68 -7.88 0.59 -20.75
CA SER A 68 -6.53 0.27 -21.24
C SER A 68 -5.52 1.42 -21.09
N GLY A 69 -5.80 2.44 -20.29
CA GLY A 69 -4.83 3.44 -19.89
C GLY A 69 -3.73 2.85 -19.00
N SER A 70 -2.54 3.41 -19.03
CA SER A 70 -1.43 2.94 -18.20
C SER A 70 -0.72 4.07 -17.47
N ILE A 71 -0.37 3.80 -16.20
CA ILE A 71 0.44 4.67 -15.35
C ILE A 71 1.63 3.83 -14.87
N GLU A 72 2.83 4.31 -15.10
CA GLU A 72 4.07 3.67 -14.68
C GLU A 72 4.94 4.70 -13.96
N LEU A 73 5.05 4.58 -12.64
CA LEU A 73 5.80 5.53 -11.81
C LEU A 73 6.83 4.82 -10.94
N SER A 74 8.08 5.30 -11.01
CA SER A 74 9.17 4.94 -10.08
C SER A 74 9.40 6.10 -9.12
N MET A 75 8.96 5.92 -7.89
CA MET A 75 9.02 6.92 -6.83
C MET A 75 10.26 6.67 -5.96
N ALA A 76 11.31 7.45 -6.19
CA ALA A 76 12.56 7.38 -5.45
C ALA A 76 12.45 7.98 -4.05
N ALA A 77 13.54 7.90 -3.29
CA ALA A 77 13.61 8.32 -1.89
C ALA A 77 13.00 9.72 -1.62
N ASN A 78 12.26 9.81 -0.52
CA ASN A 78 11.50 11.01 -0.11
C ASN A 78 10.33 11.38 -1.03
N SER A 79 9.86 10.46 -1.86
CA SER A 79 8.61 10.63 -2.59
C SER A 79 7.41 10.46 -1.66
N LEU A 80 6.31 11.08 -2.01
CA LEU A 80 5.04 10.97 -1.31
C LEU A 80 3.90 10.74 -2.31
N PHE A 81 3.15 9.68 -2.09
CA PHE A 81 1.82 9.54 -2.65
C PHE A 81 0.79 9.67 -1.52
N ALA A 82 -0.12 10.64 -1.60
CA ALA A 82 -1.25 10.80 -0.69
C ALA A 82 -2.54 10.77 -1.50
N GLY A 83 -3.20 9.62 -1.48
CA GLY A 83 -4.38 9.33 -2.30
C GLY A 83 -4.67 7.85 -2.41
N LYS A 84 -5.70 7.52 -3.17
CA LYS A 84 -5.98 6.14 -3.58
C LYS A 84 -5.61 5.91 -5.05
N SER A 85 -5.29 4.66 -5.40
CA SER A 85 -5.12 4.22 -6.77
C SER A 85 -6.29 3.34 -7.20
N GLU A 86 -6.68 3.42 -8.46
CA GLU A 86 -7.78 2.64 -9.02
C GLU A 86 -7.41 2.16 -10.43
N THR A 87 -7.61 0.85 -10.68
CA THR A 87 -7.50 0.25 -12.00
C THR A 87 -8.88 -0.21 -12.44
N GLU A 88 -9.34 0.25 -13.59
CA GLU A 88 -10.65 -0.07 -14.16
C GLU A 88 -10.53 -0.48 -15.62
N ASN A 89 -11.43 -1.31 -16.13
CA ASN A 89 -11.57 -1.65 -17.54
C ASN A 89 -10.24 -1.94 -18.25
N SER A 90 -9.42 -2.85 -17.69
CA SER A 90 -8.09 -3.21 -18.18
C SER A 90 -7.05 -2.07 -18.10
N GLY A 91 -7.26 -1.10 -17.23
CA GLY A 91 -6.25 -0.10 -16.88
C GLY A 91 -5.09 -0.73 -16.12
N ILE A 92 -3.89 -0.19 -16.27
CA ILE A 92 -2.65 -0.71 -15.65
C ILE A 92 -2.03 0.39 -14.81
N ILE A 93 -1.71 0.07 -13.55
CA ILE A 93 -0.88 0.91 -12.70
C ILE A 93 0.28 0.07 -12.20
N ASP A 94 1.49 0.43 -12.63
CA ASP A 94 2.75 -0.11 -12.16
C ASP A 94 3.44 0.94 -11.28
N LEU A 95 3.58 0.63 -9.99
CA LEU A 95 4.14 1.55 -9.00
C LEU A 95 5.36 0.92 -8.32
N ASP A 96 6.52 1.53 -8.56
CA ASP A 96 7.75 1.21 -7.85
C ASP A 96 8.03 2.28 -6.80
N MET A 97 8.19 1.86 -5.55
CA MET A 97 8.49 2.77 -4.45
C MET A 97 9.77 2.35 -3.74
N THR A 98 10.68 3.29 -3.58
CA THR A 98 11.93 3.08 -2.84
C THR A 98 12.14 4.20 -1.82
N ASP A 99 12.30 3.85 -0.54
CA ASP A 99 12.49 4.77 0.59
C ASP A 99 11.47 5.92 0.58
N SER A 100 10.22 5.62 0.31
CA SER A 100 9.11 6.57 0.05
C SER A 100 7.94 6.32 0.99
N MET A 101 6.89 7.14 0.86
CA MET A 101 5.67 6.99 1.63
C MET A 101 4.43 7.03 0.72
N TRP A 102 3.52 6.10 0.93
CA TRP A 102 2.16 6.14 0.44
C TRP A 102 1.17 6.23 1.60
N ARG A 103 0.44 7.34 1.68
CA ARG A 103 -0.70 7.52 2.58
C ARG A 103 -1.96 7.22 1.81
N MET A 104 -2.55 6.07 2.08
CA MET A 104 -3.79 5.67 1.42
C MET A 104 -4.97 6.47 2.00
N THR A 105 -5.81 7.01 1.13
CA THR A 105 -7.04 7.69 1.54
C THR A 105 -8.28 6.81 1.38
N GLY A 106 -8.13 5.58 0.95
CA GLY A 106 -9.18 4.58 0.78
C GLY A 106 -8.66 3.32 0.11
N SER A 107 -9.55 2.34 -0.05
CA SER A 107 -9.23 1.11 -0.76
C SER A 107 -8.66 1.40 -2.14
N SER A 108 -7.61 0.68 -2.48
CA SER A 108 -6.78 0.96 -3.66
C SER A 108 -6.51 -0.31 -4.46
N SER A 109 -6.35 -0.16 -5.77
CA SER A 109 -5.94 -1.23 -6.68
C SER A 109 -4.75 -0.83 -7.54
N LEU A 110 -3.87 -1.79 -7.80
CA LEU A 110 -2.68 -1.70 -8.65
C LEU A 110 -2.55 -2.96 -9.50
N THR A 111 -1.80 -2.89 -10.59
CA THR A 111 -1.38 -4.09 -11.33
C THR A 111 -0.09 -4.63 -10.73
N ASN A 112 0.98 -3.85 -10.75
CA ASN A 112 2.24 -4.25 -10.16
C ASN A 112 2.68 -3.26 -9.08
N PHE A 113 3.07 -3.78 -7.93
CA PHE A 113 3.57 -2.99 -6.84
C PHE A 113 4.92 -3.51 -6.34
N THR A 114 5.96 -2.71 -6.53
CA THR A 114 7.27 -2.96 -5.96
C THR A 114 7.50 -2.04 -4.77
N ASN A 115 7.64 -2.63 -3.57
CA ASN A 115 7.84 -1.87 -2.35
C ASN A 115 9.24 -2.15 -1.75
N ASN A 116 10.19 -1.24 -2.01
CA ASN A 116 11.53 -1.30 -1.45
C ASN A 116 11.69 -0.28 -0.32
N LYS A 117 11.62 -0.76 0.94
CA LYS A 117 11.80 0.05 2.16
C LYS A 117 10.84 1.26 2.27
N SER A 118 9.75 1.25 1.52
CA SER A 118 8.76 2.31 1.59
C SER A 118 7.65 1.96 2.58
N VAL A 119 7.01 2.99 3.12
CA VAL A 119 5.89 2.86 4.05
C VAL A 119 4.59 3.02 3.28
N VAL A 120 3.69 2.05 3.41
CA VAL A 120 2.29 2.14 2.98
C VAL A 120 1.43 2.27 4.22
N ASP A 121 0.91 3.45 4.44
CA ASP A 121 0.03 3.76 5.56
C ASP A 121 -1.42 3.64 5.09
N MET A 122 -2.09 2.57 5.53
CA MET A 122 -3.48 2.28 5.21
C MET A 122 -4.45 2.81 6.26
N THR A 123 -3.91 3.31 7.39
CA THR A 123 -4.72 3.75 8.53
C THR A 123 -5.63 4.92 8.20
N LYS A 124 -6.81 4.94 8.79
CA LYS A 124 -7.81 5.98 8.57
C LYS A 124 -8.41 6.48 9.87
N ASP A 125 -8.55 7.79 9.97
CA ASP A 125 -9.38 8.37 11.02
C ASP A 125 -10.84 7.90 10.88
N GLY A 126 -11.42 7.41 11.98
CA GLY A 126 -12.84 7.03 12.02
C GLY A 126 -13.15 5.54 11.84
N GLY A 127 -12.16 4.66 11.81
CA GLY A 127 -12.37 3.21 11.94
C GLY A 127 -12.97 2.49 10.73
N ALA A 128 -12.90 3.08 9.54
CA ALA A 128 -13.27 2.39 8.31
C ALA A 128 -12.05 1.67 7.74
N PHE A 129 -12.16 0.35 7.61
CA PHE A 129 -11.07 -0.46 7.04
C PHE A 129 -10.92 -0.27 5.54
N SER A 130 -9.69 -0.34 5.09
CA SER A 130 -9.29 -0.21 3.69
C SER A 130 -8.69 -1.51 3.16
N SER A 131 -8.65 -1.67 1.85
CA SER A 131 -7.92 -2.75 1.21
C SER A 131 -6.94 -2.22 0.17
N LEU A 132 -5.79 -2.90 0.08
CA LEU A 132 -4.85 -2.77 -1.02
C LEU A 132 -4.92 -4.04 -1.86
N THR A 133 -5.35 -3.93 -3.10
CA THR A 133 -5.39 -5.04 -4.05
C THR A 133 -4.34 -4.83 -5.12
N THR A 134 -3.49 -5.82 -5.36
CA THR A 134 -2.51 -5.80 -6.46
C THR A 134 -2.44 -7.18 -7.11
N GLU A 135 -2.15 -7.23 -8.41
CA GLU A 135 -1.86 -8.51 -9.05
C GLU A 135 -0.52 -9.05 -8.54
N ASN A 136 0.53 -8.24 -8.60
CA ASN A 136 1.85 -8.62 -8.14
C ASN A 136 2.38 -7.67 -7.06
N LEU A 137 2.87 -8.25 -5.96
CA LEU A 137 3.58 -7.54 -4.91
C LEU A 137 5.01 -8.07 -4.82
N SER A 138 5.99 -7.17 -4.91
CA SER A 138 7.40 -7.51 -4.84
C SER A 138 8.23 -6.48 -4.07
N GLY A 139 9.54 -6.72 -3.96
CA GLY A 139 10.47 -5.85 -3.26
C GLY A 139 10.84 -6.34 -1.86
N ASN A 140 11.68 -5.56 -1.16
CA ASN A 140 12.19 -5.96 0.14
C ASN A 140 12.23 -4.79 1.13
N GLY A 141 11.92 -5.12 2.39
CA GLY A 141 11.94 -4.14 3.48
C GLY A 141 10.78 -3.15 3.45
N GLY A 142 9.79 -3.38 2.59
CA GLY A 142 8.57 -2.58 2.59
C GLY A 142 7.81 -2.72 3.91
N TYR A 143 7.10 -1.68 4.30
CA TYR A 143 6.42 -1.55 5.57
C TYR A 143 4.95 -1.18 5.34
N PHE A 144 4.02 -1.97 5.86
CA PHE A 144 2.59 -1.72 5.79
C PHE A 144 2.04 -1.44 7.19
N VAL A 145 1.31 -0.34 7.36
CA VAL A 145 0.61 -0.01 8.60
C VAL A 145 -0.87 -0.25 8.38
N LEU A 146 -1.45 -1.18 9.14
CA LEU A 146 -2.82 -1.62 9.01
C LEU A 146 -3.61 -1.29 10.27
N ASP A 147 -4.83 -0.75 10.11
CA ASP A 147 -5.80 -0.68 11.19
C ASP A 147 -6.34 -2.07 11.52
N ILE A 148 -6.49 -2.36 12.81
CA ILE A 148 -7.11 -3.59 13.32
C ILE A 148 -8.05 -3.25 14.48
N ASP A 149 -9.22 -3.89 14.48
CA ASP A 149 -10.13 -3.89 15.63
C ASP A 149 -9.92 -5.17 16.44
N GLY A 150 -9.05 -5.08 17.43
CA GLY A 150 -8.70 -6.22 18.27
C GLY A 150 -9.76 -6.64 19.28
N MET A 151 -10.78 -5.82 19.54
CA MET A 151 -11.71 -6.06 20.64
C MET A 151 -13.05 -6.66 20.24
N THR A 152 -13.51 -6.44 19.02
CA THR A 152 -14.92 -6.72 18.72
C THR A 152 -15.13 -7.83 17.72
N ASN A 153 -14.20 -8.16 16.84
CA ASN A 153 -14.43 -9.25 15.88
C ASN A 153 -13.19 -9.69 15.12
N VAL A 154 -13.01 -10.98 15.00
CA VAL A 154 -12.11 -11.58 14.01
C VAL A 154 -12.50 -11.10 12.61
N ASN A 155 -11.54 -10.58 11.85
CA ASN A 155 -11.65 -10.05 10.48
C ASN A 155 -11.96 -8.55 10.32
N ASN A 156 -11.98 -7.78 11.37
CA ASN A 156 -12.04 -6.32 11.27
C ASN A 156 -10.62 -5.74 11.21
N SER A 157 -10.06 -5.65 10.01
CA SER A 157 -8.75 -5.05 9.76
C SER A 157 -8.66 -4.51 8.35
N ASP A 158 -7.73 -3.61 8.12
CA ASP A 158 -7.21 -3.36 6.78
C ASP A 158 -6.64 -4.65 6.19
N ARG A 159 -6.67 -4.79 4.88
CA ARG A 159 -6.28 -6.04 4.24
C ARG A 159 -5.51 -5.84 2.94
N ILE A 160 -4.48 -6.67 2.75
CA ILE A 160 -3.72 -6.75 1.50
C ILE A 160 -4.20 -7.97 0.70
N TYR A 161 -4.54 -7.75 -0.57
CA TYR A 161 -4.90 -8.82 -1.51
C TYR A 161 -3.88 -8.86 -2.65
N VAL A 162 -3.24 -10.03 -2.84
CA VAL A 162 -2.34 -10.27 -3.97
C VAL A 162 -2.97 -11.32 -4.86
N THR A 163 -3.49 -10.89 -6.01
CA THR A 163 -4.33 -11.73 -6.87
C THR A 163 -3.53 -12.61 -7.83
N ASP A 164 -2.22 -12.43 -7.92
CA ASP A 164 -1.31 -13.32 -8.64
C ASP A 164 -0.09 -13.65 -7.78
N THR A 165 1.01 -12.92 -7.82
CA THR A 165 2.27 -13.33 -7.20
C THR A 165 2.74 -12.38 -6.09
N PHE A 166 3.10 -12.95 -4.94
CA PHE A 166 3.79 -12.26 -3.86
C PHE A 166 5.22 -12.76 -3.73
N ASP A 167 6.18 -11.87 -3.94
CA ASP A 167 7.61 -12.10 -3.77
C ASP A 167 8.25 -11.08 -2.82
N GLY A 168 9.32 -11.49 -2.14
CA GLY A 168 10.11 -10.60 -1.29
C GLY A 168 9.72 -10.65 0.18
N THR A 169 10.17 -9.64 0.95
CA THR A 169 9.97 -9.61 2.40
C THR A 169 9.48 -8.23 2.83
N HIS A 170 8.34 -8.21 3.52
CA HIS A 170 7.71 -6.98 3.99
C HIS A 170 7.33 -7.10 5.47
N ALA A 171 7.27 -5.96 6.15
CA ALA A 171 6.83 -5.87 7.53
C ALA A 171 5.39 -5.34 7.61
N ILE A 172 4.60 -5.87 8.55
CA ILE A 172 3.26 -5.38 8.90
C ILE A 172 3.31 -4.84 10.32
N ALA A 173 2.94 -3.58 10.49
CA ALA A 173 2.64 -2.96 11.77
C ALA A 173 1.13 -2.85 11.95
N LEU A 174 0.66 -3.05 13.16
CA LEU A 174 -0.75 -2.99 13.49
C LEU A 174 -1.05 -1.72 14.29
N ASN A 175 -2.05 -0.97 13.85
CA ASN A 175 -2.63 0.14 14.58
C ASN A 175 -3.97 -0.30 15.17
N GLU A 176 -4.02 -0.44 16.49
CA GLU A 176 -5.21 -0.87 17.20
C GLU A 176 -6.18 0.30 17.42
N ILE A 177 -7.30 0.29 16.71
CA ILE A 177 -8.26 1.40 16.74
C ILE A 177 -9.18 1.40 17.97
N THR A 178 -9.31 0.29 18.67
CA THR A 178 -10.22 0.13 19.83
C THR A 178 -9.52 0.20 21.19
N GLY A 179 -8.23 0.46 21.22
CA GLY A 179 -7.42 0.56 22.44
C GLY A 179 -6.48 -0.63 22.64
N LEU A 180 -5.85 -0.70 23.82
CA LEU A 180 -4.89 -1.75 24.15
C LEU A 180 -5.54 -3.13 24.06
N TYR A 181 -5.06 -3.92 23.13
CA TYR A 181 -5.40 -5.31 22.99
C TYR A 181 -4.79 -6.12 24.15
N THR A 182 -5.62 -6.81 24.88
CA THR A 182 -5.18 -7.58 26.07
C THR A 182 -5.53 -9.07 26.00
N GLY A 183 -6.01 -9.54 24.87
CA GLY A 183 -6.52 -10.89 24.73
C GLY A 183 -6.20 -11.55 23.40
N THR A 184 -6.87 -12.66 23.17
CA THR A 184 -6.72 -13.50 21.96
C THR A 184 -7.80 -13.20 20.90
N GLU A 185 -8.59 -12.15 21.09
CA GLU A 185 -9.74 -11.84 20.22
C GLU A 185 -9.33 -11.49 18.80
N ALA A 186 -8.16 -10.83 18.61
CA ALA A 186 -7.62 -10.53 17.29
C ALA A 186 -6.87 -11.70 16.65
N GLU A 187 -6.57 -12.75 17.40
CA GLU A 187 -5.93 -13.93 16.85
C GLU A 187 -6.82 -14.53 15.74
N ASN A 188 -6.16 -15.00 14.68
CA ASN A 188 -6.78 -15.46 13.44
C ASN A 188 -7.33 -14.36 12.51
N THR A 189 -7.22 -13.07 12.84
CA THR A 189 -7.53 -12.00 11.90
C THR A 189 -6.61 -12.08 10.69
N VAL A 190 -7.20 -12.17 9.51
CA VAL A 190 -6.46 -12.25 8.26
C VAL A 190 -6.05 -10.83 7.83
N LEU A 191 -4.76 -10.65 7.59
CA LEU A 191 -4.16 -9.36 7.20
C LEU A 191 -3.79 -9.31 5.72
N ALA A 192 -3.47 -10.47 5.12
CA ALA A 192 -3.23 -10.57 3.70
C ALA A 192 -3.72 -11.89 3.13
N SER A 193 -4.26 -11.87 1.91
CA SER A 193 -4.65 -13.04 1.12
C SER A 193 -3.89 -13.05 -0.19
N VAL A 194 -3.24 -14.16 -0.52
CA VAL A 194 -2.29 -14.28 -1.62
C VAL A 194 -2.59 -15.51 -2.47
N LYS A 195 -2.50 -15.38 -3.80
CA LYS A 195 -2.70 -16.50 -4.72
C LYS A 195 -1.45 -17.36 -4.87
N ASN A 196 -0.31 -16.79 -5.24
CA ASN A 196 0.98 -17.50 -5.34
C ASN A 196 1.96 -16.90 -4.35
N ASN A 197 2.16 -17.55 -3.21
CA ASN A 197 2.95 -17.01 -2.11
C ASN A 197 4.39 -17.53 -2.13
N ASN A 198 5.31 -16.69 -2.60
CA ASN A 198 6.77 -16.91 -2.51
C ASN A 198 7.43 -15.96 -1.50
N GLY A 199 6.69 -14.95 -1.02
CA GLY A 199 7.19 -13.93 -0.11
C GLY A 199 6.94 -14.22 1.37
N ILE A 200 7.37 -13.29 2.20
CA ILE A 200 7.26 -13.35 3.67
C ILE A 200 6.74 -12.01 4.20
N PHE A 201 5.68 -12.07 5.02
CA PHE A 201 5.31 -10.98 5.91
C PHE A 201 5.84 -11.26 7.32
N THR A 202 6.40 -10.23 7.95
CA THR A 202 6.84 -10.23 9.35
C THR A 202 6.05 -9.21 10.14
N ALA A 203 5.79 -9.46 11.42
CA ALA A 203 5.18 -8.46 12.28
C ALA A 203 6.20 -7.45 12.81
N VAL A 204 5.75 -6.24 13.02
CA VAL A 204 6.47 -5.22 13.83
C VAL A 204 5.77 -5.11 15.16
N ASP A 205 6.55 -5.18 16.22
CA ASP A 205 6.04 -5.11 17.58
C ASP A 205 5.50 -3.71 17.90
N GLY A 206 4.37 -3.65 18.61
CA GLY A 206 3.74 -2.39 19.02
C GLY A 206 4.36 -1.80 20.27
N GLU A 207 4.56 -0.49 20.32
CA GLU A 207 5.06 0.22 21.50
C GLU A 207 3.91 0.89 22.25
N GLY A 208 3.65 0.44 23.48
CA GLY A 208 2.76 1.11 24.43
C GLY A 208 3.53 1.89 25.48
N THR A 209 2.86 2.78 26.22
CA THR A 209 3.47 3.59 27.29
C THR A 209 3.83 2.76 28.53
N LEU A 210 3.12 1.67 28.78
CA LEU A 210 3.29 0.81 29.96
C LEU A 210 3.67 -0.61 29.61
N TYR A 211 3.33 -1.08 28.42
CA TYR A 211 3.59 -2.42 27.96
C TYR A 211 3.99 -2.39 26.49
N TYR A 212 4.78 -3.38 26.11
CA TYR A 212 5.18 -3.63 24.77
C TYR A 212 4.38 -4.82 24.25
N GLN A 213 3.82 -4.72 23.05
CA GLN A 213 3.09 -5.83 22.45
C GLN A 213 3.90 -6.46 21.34
N ARG A 214 4.09 -7.75 21.45
CA ARG A 214 4.72 -8.57 20.41
C ARG A 214 3.64 -9.26 19.60
N TYR A 215 3.70 -9.06 18.29
CA TYR A 215 2.82 -9.69 17.33
C TYR A 215 3.54 -10.81 16.60
N GLU A 216 2.87 -11.94 16.44
CA GLU A 216 3.34 -13.06 15.62
C GLU A 216 2.39 -13.24 14.44
N LEU A 217 2.93 -13.25 13.23
CA LEU A 217 2.21 -13.63 12.02
C LEU A 217 2.51 -15.08 11.66
N ASP A 218 1.53 -15.75 11.10
CA ASP A 218 1.70 -17.06 10.48
C ASP A 218 0.83 -17.14 9.21
N LYS A 219 0.98 -18.19 8.44
CA LYS A 219 0.23 -18.42 7.22
C LYS A 219 -0.56 -19.72 7.31
N LYS A 220 -1.71 -19.75 6.67
CA LYS A 220 -2.58 -20.91 6.53
C LYS A 220 -3.15 -20.99 5.12
N ASP A 221 -3.63 -22.17 4.76
CA ASP A 221 -4.35 -22.35 3.50
C ASP A 221 -5.65 -21.54 3.53
N ASN A 222 -5.91 -20.77 2.46
CA ASN A 222 -7.17 -20.10 2.30
C ASN A 222 -8.23 -21.11 1.87
N THR A 223 -9.31 -21.24 2.64
CA THR A 223 -10.40 -22.18 2.38
C THR A 223 -11.71 -21.49 2.03
N TYR A 224 -11.76 -20.16 2.07
CA TYR A 224 -12.97 -19.38 1.91
C TYR A 224 -13.13 -18.75 0.53
N ASP A 225 -12.02 -18.36 -0.10
CA ASP A 225 -12.03 -17.71 -1.41
C ASP A 225 -11.06 -18.42 -2.36
N SER A 226 -11.61 -19.10 -3.37
CA SER A 226 -10.84 -19.85 -4.36
C SER A 226 -9.88 -19.01 -5.22
N ASN A 227 -9.96 -17.67 -5.14
CA ASN A 227 -9.02 -16.77 -5.81
C ASN A 227 -7.66 -16.71 -5.12
N TYR A 228 -7.57 -17.16 -3.86
CA TYR A 228 -6.35 -17.15 -3.06
C TYR A 228 -6.02 -18.54 -2.57
N THR A 229 -4.75 -18.81 -2.31
CA THR A 229 -4.28 -20.09 -1.75
C THR A 229 -3.79 -19.94 -0.32
N THR A 230 -3.30 -18.75 0.06
CA THR A 230 -2.63 -18.54 1.33
C THR A 230 -3.17 -17.29 2.02
N ASP A 231 -3.53 -17.41 3.29
CA ASP A 231 -3.81 -16.30 4.18
C ASP A 231 -2.67 -16.09 5.17
N TRP A 232 -2.20 -14.85 5.28
CA TRP A 232 -1.37 -14.39 6.38
C TRP A 232 -2.27 -13.81 7.47
N TYR A 233 -2.12 -14.29 8.69
CA TYR A 233 -2.99 -13.94 9.80
C TYR A 233 -2.21 -13.64 11.07
N LEU A 234 -2.81 -12.87 11.97
CA LEU A 234 -2.29 -12.64 13.31
C LEU A 234 -2.43 -13.93 14.13
N LYS A 235 -1.31 -14.57 14.42
CA LYS A 235 -1.26 -15.85 15.15
C LYS A 235 -1.33 -15.67 16.64
N ALA A 236 -0.60 -14.68 17.16
CA ALA A 236 -0.54 -14.41 18.59
C ALA A 236 -0.22 -12.96 18.89
N VAL A 237 -0.73 -12.51 20.03
CA VAL A 237 -0.37 -11.22 20.66
C VAL A 237 0.12 -11.49 22.07
N THR A 238 1.32 -11.05 22.38
CA THR A 238 1.91 -11.23 23.70
C THR A 238 2.26 -9.87 24.31
N THR A 239 1.72 -9.58 25.49
CA THR A 239 2.13 -8.41 26.27
C THR A 239 3.44 -8.71 26.98
N VAL A 240 4.45 -7.89 26.77
CA VAL A 240 5.79 -8.04 27.36
C VAL A 240 6.05 -6.88 28.32
N ASP A 241 6.65 -7.18 29.47
CA ASP A 241 7.06 -6.15 30.44
C ASP A 241 8.14 -5.25 29.80
N PRO A 242 8.06 -3.91 29.97
CA PRO A 242 9.07 -2.98 29.46
C PRO A 242 10.51 -3.28 29.91
N GLU A 243 10.70 -3.92 31.06
CA GLU A 243 12.02 -4.34 31.54
C GLU A 243 12.64 -5.46 30.69
N GLU A 244 11.84 -6.19 29.92
CA GLU A 244 12.31 -7.25 29.01
C GLU A 244 12.57 -6.76 27.57
N LYS A 245 12.33 -5.47 27.30
CA LYS A 245 12.53 -4.90 25.97
C LYS A 245 14.02 -4.94 25.58
N PRO A 246 14.39 -5.57 24.47
CA PRO A 246 15.75 -5.54 23.99
C PRO A 246 16.20 -4.09 23.77
N THR A 247 17.33 -3.72 24.35
CA THR A 247 17.92 -2.40 24.08
C THR A 247 18.25 -2.32 22.58
N PRO A 248 17.81 -1.28 21.86
CA PRO A 248 18.18 -1.11 20.48
C PRO A 248 19.70 -1.12 20.34
N VAL A 249 20.23 -1.93 19.44
CA VAL A 249 21.66 -2.04 19.11
C VAL A 249 22.03 -0.96 18.11
#